data_6276a2abf4ac614012755781d2f73524
#
_entry.id   6276a2abf4ac614012755781d2f73524
#
_cell.length_a   1.000
_cell.length_b   1.000
_cell.length_c   1.000
_cell.angle_alpha   90.00
_cell.angle_beta   90.00
_cell.angle_gamma   90.00
#
_symmetry.space_group_name_H-M   'P 1'
#
loop_
_entity.id
_entity.type
_entity.pdbx_description
1 polymer ?
#
loop_
_entity_poly.entity_id
_entity_poly.type
_entity_poly.pdbx_seq_one_letter_code
_entity_poly.pdbx_strand_id
1 'polypeptide(L)'
;MKNLKKIELIAILLLCIGFLFSCNKNNDDADKNKIIYDNLTYACDSILQNTKITGMVAAVWAPDKDLEFFYTNGVADIETNEEMNKYFYFRVGSNTKTMVVTRLLQLVDEGRVSLDDKLNLFFPDFPNSDSVTIEMMTNMTSGIFDYMDTDEFNYEMDNNPTRVWTKDELIDLVRTKEYHFTPGERFLYCNTNTQLIGRIIEIITDNSLQNEINQYIFSPLNLDNTTFPVSGITMPDPHPKGYFIGDFNPDYPEFSEHFDISWAQAAGCAISNIYDLKDFVIAMNNGYYLSDSLQNIRINHRVQVNDFVYYTIGGFYFEGYFGHGGDIAGFSSAMFHSMEKNCTIVLWYNSLLNEVRPMHQVLKFDEIIFCKEEN
;
A
#
# COMPACT_ATOMS: atom_id res chain seq x y z
N MET A 1 33.45 -2.13 -18.02
CA MET A 1 32.20 -2.40 -17.33
C MET A 1 31.29 -1.18 -17.50
N LYS A 2 30.66 -1.09 -18.60
CA LYS A 2 29.63 -0.10 -19.00
C LYS A 2 28.80 -0.82 -20.04
N ASN A 3 27.67 -1.44 -19.66
CA ASN A 3 26.60 -1.93 -20.56
C ASN A 3 25.71 -2.94 -19.83
N LEU A 4 25.02 -2.50 -18.76
CA LEU A 4 24.00 -3.33 -18.09
C LEU A 4 22.87 -2.46 -17.50
N LYS A 5 22.49 -1.37 -18.17
CA LYS A 5 21.37 -0.50 -17.75
C LYS A 5 20.42 -0.12 -18.89
N LYS A 6 20.15 -1.04 -19.84
CA LYS A 6 19.27 -0.70 -20.98
C LYS A 6 18.36 -1.82 -21.47
N ILE A 7 18.05 -2.84 -20.67
CA ILE A 7 17.23 -3.99 -21.13
C ILE A 7 15.93 -4.19 -20.32
N GLU A 8 15.64 -3.43 -19.28
CA GLU A 8 14.47 -3.68 -18.41
C GLU A 8 13.20 -2.89 -18.76
N LEU A 9 13.16 -2.13 -19.85
CA LEU A 9 11.99 -1.31 -20.18
C LEU A 9 11.17 -1.80 -21.39
N ILE A 10 11.40 -2.98 -21.95
CA ILE A 10 10.75 -3.43 -23.21
C ILE A 10 9.97 -4.74 -23.08
N ALA A 11 9.94 -5.41 -21.94
CA ALA A 11 9.29 -6.73 -21.82
C ALA A 11 7.82 -6.70 -21.33
N ILE A 12 7.22 -5.53 -21.05
CA ILE A 12 5.83 -5.44 -20.56
C ILE A 12 4.81 -5.09 -21.67
N LEU A 13 5.25 -4.93 -22.92
CA LEU A 13 4.35 -4.41 -23.97
C LEU A 13 3.87 -5.42 -25.00
N LEU A 14 4.00 -6.72 -24.81
CA LEU A 14 3.58 -7.69 -25.85
C LEU A 14 2.93 -8.95 -25.27
N LEU A 15 1.80 -8.77 -24.58
CA LEU A 15 0.78 -9.80 -24.46
C LEU A 15 -0.63 -9.16 -24.41
N CYS A 16 -0.85 -8.15 -25.24
CA CYS A 16 -2.19 -7.78 -25.68
C CYS A 16 -2.62 -8.82 -26.70
N ILE A 17 -3.00 -10.03 -26.23
CA ILE A 17 -3.89 -10.89 -27.01
C ILE A 17 -5.22 -10.17 -27.01
N GLY A 18 -5.57 -9.57 -28.15
CA GLY A 18 -6.85 -8.89 -28.36
C GLY A 18 -8.00 -9.83 -28.09
N PHE A 19 -8.56 -9.77 -26.89
CA PHE A 19 -9.90 -10.27 -26.64
C PHE A 19 -10.85 -9.24 -27.23
N LEU A 20 -11.31 -9.50 -28.45
CA LEU A 20 -12.50 -8.85 -29.00
C LEU A 20 -13.70 -9.30 -28.18
N PHE A 21 -13.96 -8.63 -27.06
CA PHE A 21 -15.23 -8.75 -26.38
C PHE A 21 -16.29 -7.95 -27.15
N SER A 22 -17.07 -8.66 -27.95
CA SER A 22 -18.27 -8.09 -28.54
C SER A 22 -19.29 -7.92 -27.44
N CYS A 23 -19.43 -6.71 -26.89
CA CYS A 23 -20.57 -6.34 -26.06
C CYS A 23 -21.81 -6.37 -26.91
N ASN A 24 -22.65 -7.41 -26.78
CA ASN A 24 -23.89 -7.55 -27.48
C ASN A 24 -24.95 -6.74 -26.72
N LYS A 25 -25.48 -5.67 -27.32
CA LYS A 25 -26.40 -4.68 -26.72
C LYS A 25 -27.76 -5.20 -26.20
N ASN A 26 -28.01 -6.50 -26.24
CA ASN A 26 -29.33 -7.11 -25.94
C ASN A 26 -29.26 -8.12 -24.77
N ASN A 27 -28.23 -8.16 -23.94
CA ASN A 27 -28.20 -9.05 -22.79
C ASN A 27 -28.69 -8.33 -21.53
N ASP A 28 -29.54 -9.01 -20.74
CA ASP A 28 -29.94 -8.58 -19.40
C ASP A 28 -28.74 -8.25 -18.53
N ASP A 29 -28.88 -7.29 -17.60
CA ASP A 29 -27.79 -6.87 -16.72
C ASP A 29 -27.21 -8.04 -15.90
N ALA A 30 -28.01 -9.05 -15.61
CA ALA A 30 -27.59 -10.29 -14.97
C ALA A 30 -26.56 -11.10 -15.82
N ASP A 31 -26.74 -11.14 -17.14
CA ASP A 31 -25.82 -11.80 -18.07
C ASP A 31 -24.49 -11.01 -18.18
N LYS A 32 -24.58 -9.67 -18.14
CA LYS A 32 -23.38 -8.80 -18.14
C LYS A 32 -22.54 -8.98 -16.88
N ASN A 33 -23.18 -8.97 -15.71
CA ASN A 33 -22.47 -9.20 -14.45
C ASN A 33 -21.84 -10.58 -14.38
N LYS A 34 -22.50 -11.59 -14.95
CA LYS A 34 -21.91 -12.93 -15.06
C LYS A 34 -20.65 -12.92 -15.92
N ILE A 35 -20.66 -12.24 -17.07
CA ILE A 35 -19.47 -12.11 -17.94
C ILE A 35 -18.33 -11.39 -17.20
N ILE A 36 -18.62 -10.31 -16.50
CA ILE A 36 -17.62 -9.58 -15.68
C ILE A 36 -17.04 -10.50 -14.61
N TYR A 37 -17.90 -11.25 -13.91
CA TYR A 37 -17.47 -12.18 -12.87
C TYR A 37 -16.57 -13.27 -13.43
N ASP A 38 -16.94 -13.90 -14.54
CA ASP A 38 -16.17 -14.95 -15.20
C ASP A 38 -14.80 -14.41 -15.68
N ASN A 39 -14.75 -13.18 -16.20
CA ASN A 39 -13.50 -12.54 -16.65
C ASN A 39 -12.60 -12.15 -15.49
N LEU A 40 -13.12 -11.65 -14.38
CA LEU A 40 -12.36 -11.37 -13.17
C LEU A 40 -11.79 -12.66 -12.58
N THR A 41 -12.60 -13.73 -12.56
CA THR A 41 -12.14 -15.07 -12.12
C THR A 41 -11.00 -15.56 -13.00
N TYR A 42 -11.14 -15.50 -14.32
CA TYR A 42 -10.10 -15.88 -15.26
C TYR A 42 -8.82 -15.05 -15.07
N ALA A 43 -8.94 -13.75 -14.82
CA ALA A 43 -7.80 -12.90 -14.56
C ALA A 43 -7.05 -13.31 -13.29
N CYS A 44 -7.77 -13.67 -12.23
CA CYS A 44 -7.19 -14.17 -10.97
C CYS A 44 -6.55 -15.55 -11.15
N ASP A 45 -7.23 -16.49 -11.83
CA ASP A 45 -6.70 -17.81 -12.15
C ASP A 45 -5.41 -17.70 -12.97
N SER A 46 -5.38 -16.79 -13.95
CA SER A 46 -4.21 -16.55 -14.78
C SER A 46 -3.01 -16.06 -13.97
N ILE A 47 -3.24 -15.23 -12.93
CA ILE A 47 -2.17 -14.80 -12.02
C ILE A 47 -1.59 -16.00 -11.29
N LEU A 48 -2.42 -16.82 -10.65
CA LEU A 48 -1.96 -17.99 -9.89
C LEU A 48 -1.26 -19.05 -10.78
N GLN A 49 -1.78 -19.28 -11.99
CA GLN A 49 -1.23 -20.29 -12.90
C GLN A 49 0.11 -19.87 -13.54
N ASN A 50 0.31 -18.58 -13.78
CA ASN A 50 1.48 -18.07 -14.49
C ASN A 50 2.53 -17.45 -13.56
N THR A 51 2.31 -17.47 -12.25
CA THR A 51 3.26 -16.96 -11.26
C THR A 51 3.51 -18.02 -10.17
N LYS A 52 4.42 -17.69 -9.25
CA LYS A 52 4.69 -18.53 -8.08
C LYS A 52 3.91 -18.09 -6.84
N ILE A 53 2.88 -17.26 -6.99
CA ILE A 53 2.04 -16.82 -5.87
C ILE A 53 1.35 -18.03 -5.26
N THR A 54 1.48 -18.21 -3.95
CA THR A 54 0.95 -19.38 -3.25
C THR A 54 -0.55 -19.31 -3.04
N GLY A 55 -1.08 -18.13 -2.75
CA GLY A 55 -2.50 -17.90 -2.55
C GLY A 55 -2.89 -16.44 -2.73
N MET A 56 -4.15 -16.23 -3.07
CA MET A 56 -4.70 -14.92 -3.42
C MET A 56 -6.11 -14.74 -2.88
N VAL A 57 -6.40 -13.55 -2.42
CA VAL A 57 -7.76 -13.05 -2.18
C VAL A 57 -7.94 -11.76 -2.97
N ALA A 58 -9.02 -11.65 -3.72
CA ALA A 58 -9.42 -10.44 -4.41
C ALA A 58 -10.90 -10.15 -4.21
N ALA A 59 -11.26 -8.89 -4.08
CA ALA A 59 -12.64 -8.46 -4.02
C ALA A 59 -12.85 -7.14 -4.77
N VAL A 60 -14.03 -7.04 -5.38
CA VAL A 60 -14.52 -5.85 -6.05
C VAL A 60 -15.91 -5.54 -5.53
N TRP A 61 -16.16 -4.28 -5.21
CA TRP A 61 -17.47 -3.74 -4.90
C TRP A 61 -17.74 -2.58 -5.85
N ALA A 62 -18.72 -2.74 -6.74
CA ALA A 62 -19.18 -1.71 -7.66
C ALA A 62 -20.72 -1.62 -7.60
N PRO A 63 -21.27 -0.95 -6.56
CA PRO A 63 -22.73 -0.92 -6.31
C PRO A 63 -23.55 -0.40 -7.47
N ASP A 64 -23.07 0.58 -8.22
CA ASP A 64 -23.78 1.15 -9.38
C ASP A 64 -23.92 0.15 -10.56
N LYS A 65 -23.19 -0.97 -10.48
CA LYS A 65 -23.28 -2.09 -11.42
C LYS A 65 -23.94 -3.33 -10.79
N ASP A 66 -24.42 -3.23 -9.55
CA ASP A 66 -24.89 -4.39 -8.78
C ASP A 66 -23.86 -5.53 -8.76
N LEU A 67 -22.57 -5.17 -8.66
CA LEU A 67 -21.44 -6.10 -8.70
C LEU A 67 -20.78 -6.20 -7.33
N GLU A 68 -20.80 -7.40 -6.78
CA GLU A 68 -19.96 -7.81 -5.67
C GLU A 68 -19.21 -9.09 -6.07
N PHE A 69 -17.90 -8.99 -6.20
CA PHE A 69 -17.04 -10.09 -6.62
C PHE A 69 -16.09 -10.47 -5.50
N PHE A 70 -15.95 -11.77 -5.26
CA PHE A 70 -14.94 -12.34 -4.38
C PHE A 70 -14.25 -13.50 -5.08
N TYR A 71 -12.94 -13.49 -4.98
CA TYR A 71 -12.07 -14.59 -5.43
C TYR A 71 -11.15 -14.99 -4.28
N THR A 72 -11.08 -16.29 -4.01
CA THR A 72 -10.17 -16.86 -3.01
C THR A 72 -9.68 -18.18 -3.55
N ASN A 73 -8.37 -18.31 -3.75
CA ASN A 73 -7.78 -19.54 -4.29
C ASN A 73 -6.29 -19.65 -3.92
N GLY A 74 -5.75 -20.87 -4.03
CA GLY A 74 -4.41 -21.21 -3.60
C GLY A 74 -4.34 -21.66 -2.16
N VAL A 75 -3.13 -21.73 -1.61
CA VAL A 75 -2.87 -22.26 -0.28
C VAL A 75 -2.42 -21.18 0.69
N ALA A 76 -2.95 -21.25 1.91
CA ALA A 76 -2.57 -20.43 3.04
C ALA A 76 -1.27 -20.91 3.69
N ASP A 77 -1.07 -22.23 3.70
CA ASP A 77 0.12 -22.89 4.21
C ASP A 77 0.52 -24.03 3.28
N ILE A 78 1.71 -23.94 2.69
CA ILE A 78 2.21 -24.94 1.73
C ILE A 78 2.61 -26.26 2.38
N GLU A 79 2.88 -26.28 3.70
CA GLU A 79 3.23 -27.52 4.41
C GLU A 79 1.98 -28.33 4.75
N THR A 80 0.92 -27.68 5.18
CA THR A 80 -0.34 -28.32 5.58
C THR A 80 -1.34 -28.43 4.43
N ASN A 81 -1.14 -27.68 3.33
CA ASN A 81 -2.10 -27.47 2.26
C ASN A 81 -3.42 -26.84 2.73
N GLU A 82 -3.37 -26.00 3.77
CA GLU A 82 -4.51 -25.21 4.18
C GLU A 82 -4.95 -24.28 3.04
N GLU A 83 -6.25 -24.27 2.75
CA GLU A 83 -6.80 -23.43 1.68
C GLU A 83 -6.86 -21.96 2.09
N MET A 84 -6.69 -21.05 1.12
CA MET A 84 -6.88 -19.62 1.35
C MET A 84 -8.31 -19.29 1.77
N ASN A 85 -8.45 -18.27 2.62
CA ASN A 85 -9.73 -17.80 3.12
C ASN A 85 -9.79 -16.26 3.12
N LYS A 86 -10.90 -15.70 2.61
CA LYS A 86 -11.12 -14.26 2.55
C LYS A 86 -11.24 -13.56 3.91
N TYR A 87 -11.46 -14.30 4.98
CA TYR A 87 -11.57 -13.77 6.34
C TYR A 87 -10.22 -13.74 7.08
N PHE A 88 -9.15 -14.21 6.46
CA PHE A 88 -7.83 -14.16 7.06
C PHE A 88 -7.34 -12.73 7.27
N TYR A 89 -6.62 -12.54 8.36
CA TYR A 89 -5.80 -11.36 8.59
C TYR A 89 -4.53 -11.43 7.74
N PHE A 90 -4.04 -10.29 7.33
CA PHE A 90 -2.78 -10.20 6.60
C PHE A 90 -2.06 -8.87 6.89
N ARG A 91 -0.75 -8.86 6.72
CA ARG A 91 0.05 -7.65 6.80
C ARG A 91 -0.22 -6.79 5.57
N VAL A 92 -0.66 -5.54 5.78
CA VAL A 92 -1.08 -4.68 4.66
C VAL A 92 0.07 -3.86 4.07
N GLY A 93 1.28 -3.95 4.67
CA GLY A 93 2.44 -3.21 4.21
C GLY A 93 2.19 -1.71 4.09
N SER A 94 2.67 -1.12 3.02
CA SER A 94 2.63 0.34 2.82
C SER A 94 1.23 0.96 2.74
N ASN A 95 0.13 0.18 2.71
CA ASN A 95 -1.21 0.71 2.96
C ASN A 95 -1.28 1.44 4.31
N THR A 96 -0.46 1.05 5.29
CA THR A 96 -0.27 1.73 6.57
C THR A 96 0.01 3.23 6.43
N LYS A 97 0.77 3.63 5.41
CA LYS A 97 1.13 5.04 5.17
C LYS A 97 -0.09 5.93 5.01
N THR A 98 -1.14 5.41 4.36
CA THR A 98 -2.37 6.17 4.17
C THR A 98 -3.07 6.46 5.50
N MET A 99 -3.01 5.51 6.45
CA MET A 99 -3.58 5.64 7.79
C MET A 99 -2.82 6.70 8.60
N VAL A 100 -1.49 6.63 8.58
CA VAL A 100 -0.60 7.58 9.28
C VAL A 100 -0.75 8.99 8.71
N VAL A 101 -0.73 9.14 7.39
CA VAL A 101 -0.92 10.44 6.73
C VAL A 101 -2.33 10.98 6.97
N THR A 102 -3.35 10.13 7.03
CA THR A 102 -4.72 10.58 7.37
C THR A 102 -4.76 11.19 8.76
N ARG A 103 -4.10 10.58 9.76
CA ARG A 103 -4.02 11.16 11.11
C ARG A 103 -3.25 12.49 11.13
N LEU A 104 -2.14 12.59 10.40
CA LEU A 104 -1.43 13.86 10.24
C LEU A 104 -2.34 14.94 9.65
N LEU A 105 -3.10 14.62 8.61
CA LEU A 105 -4.02 15.58 7.97
C LEU A 105 -5.15 16.02 8.91
N GLN A 106 -5.64 15.15 9.80
CA GLN A 106 -6.55 15.58 10.87
C GLN A 106 -5.92 16.64 11.78
N LEU A 107 -4.63 16.47 12.13
CA LEU A 107 -3.89 17.48 12.91
C LEU A 107 -3.71 18.79 12.13
N VAL A 108 -3.65 18.74 10.80
CA VAL A 108 -3.68 19.94 9.94
C VAL A 108 -5.05 20.61 10.00
N ASP A 109 -6.15 19.89 9.91
CA ASP A 109 -7.50 20.43 10.06
C ASP A 109 -7.75 21.01 11.47
N GLU A 110 -7.13 20.42 12.50
CA GLU A 110 -7.15 20.92 13.87
C GLU A 110 -6.28 22.19 14.08
N GLY A 111 -5.50 22.59 13.05
CA GLY A 111 -4.60 23.74 13.11
C GLY A 111 -3.37 23.55 14.01
N ARG A 112 -3.01 22.31 14.30
CA ARG A 112 -1.86 21.93 15.15
C ARG A 112 -0.54 21.81 14.39
N VAL A 113 -0.60 21.67 13.08
CA VAL A 113 0.51 21.61 12.15
C VAL A 113 0.04 22.10 10.78
N SER A 114 0.95 22.60 9.94
CA SER A 114 0.68 22.99 8.56
C SER A 114 1.45 22.11 7.58
N LEU A 115 0.91 21.89 6.39
CA LEU A 115 1.64 21.23 5.29
C LEU A 115 2.91 22.01 4.89
N ASP A 116 2.93 23.32 5.09
CA ASP A 116 4.07 24.21 4.82
C ASP A 116 5.11 24.22 5.95
N ASP A 117 4.78 23.67 7.12
CA ASP A 117 5.72 23.62 8.24
C ASP A 117 6.96 22.85 7.86
N LYS A 118 8.11 23.36 8.32
CA LYS A 118 9.41 22.77 8.04
C LYS A 118 9.74 21.66 9.05
N LEU A 119 10.44 20.64 8.57
CA LEU A 119 10.89 19.51 9.37
C LEU A 119 11.73 19.98 10.58
N ASN A 120 12.49 21.09 10.48
CA ASN A 120 13.31 21.63 11.56
C ASN A 120 12.51 22.11 12.79
N LEU A 121 11.21 22.33 12.69
CA LEU A 121 10.35 22.60 13.83
C LEU A 121 10.27 21.41 14.81
N PHE A 122 10.44 20.20 14.29
CA PHE A 122 10.34 18.95 15.04
C PHE A 122 11.70 18.27 15.20
N PHE A 123 12.57 18.42 14.21
CA PHE A 123 13.90 17.80 14.12
C PHE A 123 14.96 18.85 13.73
N PRO A 124 15.31 19.80 14.64
CA PRO A 124 16.23 20.88 14.31
C PRO A 124 17.63 20.40 13.92
N ASP A 125 18.06 19.26 14.46
CA ASP A 125 19.38 18.68 14.21
C ASP A 125 19.39 17.68 13.03
N PHE A 126 18.26 17.50 12.32
CA PHE A 126 18.21 16.64 11.14
C PHE A 126 18.76 17.42 9.92
N PRO A 127 19.64 16.82 9.11
CA PRO A 127 20.29 17.51 7.99
C PRO A 127 19.27 18.14 7.03
N ASN A 128 19.51 19.36 6.57
CA ASN A 128 18.67 20.12 5.65
C ASN A 128 17.16 20.20 6.04
N SER A 129 16.85 20.03 7.32
CA SER A 129 15.48 20.03 7.83
C SER A 129 14.73 21.35 7.62
N ASP A 130 15.45 22.46 7.42
CA ASP A 130 14.91 23.79 7.08
C ASP A 130 14.42 23.89 5.61
N SER A 131 14.77 22.91 4.77
CA SER A 131 14.40 22.87 3.36
C SER A 131 13.26 21.91 3.07
N VAL A 132 12.94 20.98 4.00
CA VAL A 132 11.89 19.96 3.85
C VAL A 132 10.60 20.42 4.51
N THR A 133 9.48 20.35 3.80
CA THR A 133 8.15 20.58 4.38
C THR A 133 7.44 19.29 4.75
N ILE A 134 6.40 19.38 5.58
CA ILE A 134 5.48 18.28 5.87
C ILE A 134 4.86 17.76 4.55
N GLU A 135 4.44 18.65 3.64
CA GLU A 135 3.90 18.24 2.35
C GLU A 135 4.89 17.39 1.55
N MET A 136 6.16 17.80 1.45
CA MET A 136 7.21 17.07 0.72
C MET A 136 7.42 15.65 1.27
N MET A 137 7.25 15.44 2.56
CA MET A 137 7.29 14.10 3.15
C MET A 137 6.04 13.29 2.79
N THR A 138 4.86 13.90 2.81
CA THR A 138 3.60 13.20 2.51
C THR A 138 3.41 12.85 1.04
N ASN A 139 4.01 13.62 0.12
CA ASN A 139 3.92 13.42 -1.33
C ASN A 139 5.20 12.82 -1.95
N MET A 140 6.16 12.38 -1.10
CA MET A 140 7.39 11.69 -1.52
C MET A 140 8.34 12.54 -2.38
N THR A 141 8.40 13.86 -2.12
CA THR A 141 9.34 14.77 -2.80
C THR A 141 10.43 15.33 -1.87
N SER A 142 10.58 14.79 -0.67
CA SER A 142 11.55 15.29 0.31
C SER A 142 13.02 15.13 -0.11
N GLY A 143 13.34 14.12 -0.90
CA GLY A 143 14.72 13.74 -1.25
C GLY A 143 15.49 13.05 -0.12
N ILE A 144 14.89 12.85 1.06
CA ILE A 144 15.49 12.18 2.21
C ILE A 144 15.91 10.75 1.82
N PHE A 145 17.04 10.28 2.35
CA PHE A 145 17.53 8.92 2.16
C PHE A 145 16.59 7.90 2.83
N ASP A 146 16.34 6.76 2.19
CA ASP A 146 15.51 5.71 2.80
C ASP A 146 16.35 4.87 3.78
N TYR A 147 15.86 4.69 5.02
CA TYR A 147 16.55 3.89 6.01
C TYR A 147 16.73 2.43 5.57
N MET A 148 15.81 1.91 4.76
CA MET A 148 15.89 0.55 4.23
C MET A 148 17.04 0.35 3.22
N ASP A 149 17.60 1.44 2.66
CA ASP A 149 18.73 1.38 1.73
C ASP A 149 20.09 1.51 2.46
N THR A 150 20.10 1.56 3.81
CA THR A 150 21.35 1.62 4.57
C THR A 150 21.96 0.24 4.75
N ASP A 151 23.29 0.16 4.67
CA ASP A 151 24.02 -1.11 4.89
C ASP A 151 23.78 -1.66 6.32
N GLU A 152 23.64 -0.76 7.30
CA GLU A 152 23.40 -1.15 8.69
C GLU A 152 22.03 -1.80 8.86
N PHE A 153 20.98 -1.23 8.27
CA PHE A 153 19.65 -1.82 8.30
C PHE A 153 19.65 -3.20 7.64
N ASN A 154 20.21 -3.32 6.44
CA ASN A 154 20.27 -4.58 5.71
C ASN A 154 21.08 -5.65 6.46
N TYR A 155 22.21 -5.27 7.05
CA TYR A 155 22.99 -6.17 7.89
C TYR A 155 22.19 -6.72 9.09
N GLU A 156 21.46 -5.85 9.79
CA GLU A 156 20.64 -6.26 10.93
C GLU A 156 19.45 -7.14 10.50
N MET A 157 18.80 -6.83 9.39
CA MET A 157 17.72 -7.66 8.85
C MET A 157 18.20 -9.08 8.50
N ASP A 158 19.42 -9.21 7.97
CA ASP A 158 19.99 -10.50 7.60
C ASP A 158 20.49 -11.30 8.82
N ASN A 159 21.04 -10.62 9.85
CA ASN A 159 21.71 -11.29 10.95
C ASN A 159 20.92 -11.33 12.26
N ASN A 160 20.01 -10.37 12.47
CA ASN A 160 19.21 -10.21 13.67
C ASN A 160 17.73 -9.90 13.32
N PRO A 161 17.03 -10.75 12.55
CA PRO A 161 15.71 -10.44 11.99
C PRO A 161 14.64 -10.17 13.06
N THR A 162 14.81 -10.67 14.28
CA THR A 162 13.91 -10.44 15.42
C THR A 162 14.31 -9.22 16.26
N ARG A 163 15.29 -8.42 15.83
CA ARG A 163 15.65 -7.16 16.51
C ARG A 163 14.44 -6.24 16.55
N VAL A 164 14.16 -5.71 17.74
CA VAL A 164 13.14 -4.66 17.91
C VAL A 164 13.77 -3.30 17.65
N TRP A 165 13.20 -2.56 16.69
CA TRP A 165 13.65 -1.23 16.32
C TRP A 165 12.75 -0.17 16.95
N THR A 166 13.33 0.90 17.45
CA THR A 166 12.61 2.13 17.77
C THR A 166 12.52 3.04 16.54
N LYS A 167 11.53 3.96 16.52
CA LYS A 167 11.42 4.95 15.43
C LYS A 167 12.66 5.84 15.35
N ASP A 168 13.20 6.24 16.51
CA ASP A 168 14.35 7.11 16.58
C ASP A 168 15.61 6.41 16.04
N GLU A 169 15.81 5.11 16.30
CA GLU A 169 16.90 4.32 15.69
C GLU A 169 16.78 4.28 14.17
N LEU A 170 15.57 4.04 13.62
CA LEU A 170 15.35 4.03 12.15
C LEU A 170 15.64 5.40 11.52
N ILE A 171 15.24 6.48 12.18
CA ILE A 171 15.50 7.85 11.74
C ILE A 171 17.01 8.17 11.83
N ASP A 172 17.68 7.69 12.86
CA ASP A 172 19.11 7.93 13.08
C ASP A 172 20.01 7.27 12.02
N LEU A 173 19.58 6.14 11.44
CA LEU A 173 20.29 5.48 10.33
C LEU A 173 20.56 6.42 9.14
N VAL A 174 19.75 7.45 8.96
CA VAL A 174 19.84 8.34 7.81
C VAL A 174 20.36 9.74 8.14
N ARG A 175 20.62 10.07 9.41
CA ARG A 175 21.08 11.43 9.81
C ARG A 175 22.41 11.85 9.18
N THR A 176 23.23 10.91 8.78
CA THR A 176 24.54 11.18 8.14
C THR A 176 24.53 10.96 6.64
N LYS A 177 23.37 10.63 6.06
CA LYS A 177 23.25 10.36 4.64
C LYS A 177 22.93 11.63 3.87
N GLU A 178 23.50 11.74 2.67
CA GLU A 178 23.15 12.83 1.75
C GLU A 178 21.75 12.61 1.16
N TYR A 179 21.06 13.68 0.90
CA TYR A 179 19.78 13.63 0.18
C TYR A 179 19.98 13.19 -1.26
N HIS A 180 19.04 12.45 -1.80
CA HIS A 180 19.10 12.01 -3.20
C HIS A 180 18.97 13.15 -4.20
N PHE A 181 18.31 14.26 -3.82
CA PHE A 181 18.09 15.46 -4.62
C PHE A 181 17.60 16.62 -3.74
N THR A 182 17.52 17.81 -4.31
CA THR A 182 17.00 18.99 -3.62
C THR A 182 15.53 18.80 -3.26
N PRO A 183 15.10 19.02 -2.00
CA PRO A 183 13.71 18.88 -1.59
C PRO A 183 12.75 19.60 -2.53
N GLY A 184 11.69 18.91 -2.97
CA GLY A 184 10.69 19.38 -3.92
C GLY A 184 11.01 19.13 -5.40
N GLU A 185 12.19 18.62 -5.75
CA GLU A 185 12.62 18.52 -7.16
C GLU A 185 11.87 17.43 -7.94
N ARG A 186 11.65 16.25 -7.33
CA ARG A 186 11.03 15.11 -7.99
C ARG A 186 10.48 14.08 -7.00
N PHE A 187 9.70 13.15 -7.52
CA PHE A 187 9.24 11.99 -6.76
C PHE A 187 10.38 10.98 -6.53
N LEU A 188 10.48 10.51 -5.29
CA LEU A 188 11.19 9.28 -4.92
C LEU A 188 10.53 8.69 -3.68
N TYR A 189 9.98 7.49 -3.82
CA TYR A 189 9.36 6.78 -2.69
C TYR A 189 10.36 6.56 -1.57
N CYS A 190 9.99 6.91 -0.33
CA CYS A 190 10.87 6.88 0.81
C CYS A 190 10.11 6.54 2.10
N ASN A 191 10.51 5.45 2.75
CA ASN A 191 9.90 4.99 4.00
C ASN A 191 10.27 5.89 5.19
N THR A 192 11.44 6.51 5.18
CA THR A 192 11.88 7.45 6.22
C THR A 192 10.92 8.62 6.37
N ASN A 193 10.31 9.09 5.27
CA ASN A 193 9.31 10.15 5.33
C ASN A 193 8.17 9.82 6.31
N THR A 194 7.65 8.60 6.21
CA THR A 194 6.50 8.20 7.03
C THR A 194 6.91 7.90 8.47
N GLN A 195 8.14 7.43 8.71
CA GLN A 195 8.67 7.32 10.08
C GLN A 195 8.76 8.70 10.75
N LEU A 196 9.29 9.70 10.04
CA LEU A 196 9.34 11.10 10.51
C LEU A 196 7.92 11.64 10.79
N ILE A 197 6.96 11.42 9.88
CA ILE A 197 5.55 11.81 10.06
C ILE A 197 4.98 11.13 11.32
N GLY A 198 5.20 9.84 11.49
CA GLY A 198 4.73 9.12 12.69
C GLY A 198 5.30 9.72 13.98
N ARG A 199 6.58 10.09 13.98
CA ARG A 199 7.21 10.72 15.13
C ARG A 199 6.72 12.15 15.36
N ILE A 200 6.44 12.91 14.29
CA ILE A 200 5.83 14.25 14.37
C ILE A 200 4.45 14.18 15.02
N ILE A 201 3.62 13.20 14.65
CA ILE A 201 2.32 12.97 15.29
C ILE A 201 2.50 12.77 16.79
N GLU A 202 3.44 11.93 17.22
CA GLU A 202 3.71 11.70 18.64
C GLU A 202 4.18 12.98 19.38
N ILE A 203 5.06 13.77 18.75
CA ILE A 203 5.54 15.05 19.32
C ILE A 203 4.37 16.04 19.50
N ILE A 204 3.49 16.15 18.51
CA ILE A 204 2.35 17.09 18.55
C ILE A 204 1.32 16.65 19.58
N THR A 205 1.05 15.34 19.69
CA THR A 205 -0.08 14.82 20.50
C THR A 205 0.31 14.41 21.91
N ASP A 206 1.61 14.25 22.18
CA ASP A 206 2.15 13.64 23.42
C ASP A 206 1.55 12.24 23.69
N ASN A 207 1.29 11.49 22.61
CA ASN A 207 0.69 10.16 22.67
C ASN A 207 1.39 9.22 21.68
N SER A 208 1.30 7.92 21.88
CA SER A 208 1.89 6.95 20.95
C SER A 208 1.16 6.94 19.60
N LEU A 209 1.89 6.76 18.51
CA LEU A 209 1.30 6.64 17.17
C LEU A 209 0.24 5.53 17.11
N GLN A 210 0.48 4.40 17.78
CA GLN A 210 -0.47 3.30 17.87
C GLN A 210 -1.81 3.75 18.47
N ASN A 211 -1.78 4.50 19.57
CA ASN A 211 -3.00 5.02 20.19
C ASN A 211 -3.71 6.05 19.30
N GLU A 212 -2.94 6.94 18.65
CA GLU A 212 -3.49 7.92 17.70
C GLU A 212 -4.19 7.23 16.53
N ILE A 213 -3.58 6.23 15.92
CA ILE A 213 -4.19 5.48 14.82
C ILE A 213 -5.42 4.70 15.29
N ASN A 214 -5.34 3.99 16.42
CA ASN A 214 -6.49 3.26 16.95
C ASN A 214 -7.67 4.19 17.26
N GLN A 215 -7.42 5.33 17.93
CA GLN A 215 -8.47 6.23 18.38
C GLN A 215 -9.11 7.04 17.25
N TYR A 216 -8.30 7.52 16.31
CA TYR A 216 -8.76 8.51 15.31
C TYR A 216 -8.96 7.92 13.91
N ILE A 217 -8.42 6.74 13.63
CA ILE A 217 -8.55 6.10 12.32
C ILE A 217 -9.40 4.83 12.41
N PHE A 218 -9.11 3.91 13.32
CA PHE A 218 -9.81 2.61 13.36
C PHE A 218 -11.14 2.68 14.08
N SER A 219 -11.16 3.22 15.32
CA SER A 219 -12.37 3.26 16.15
C SER A 219 -13.55 4.00 15.51
N PRO A 220 -13.38 5.13 14.79
CA PRO A 220 -14.51 5.84 14.19
C PRO A 220 -15.27 5.04 13.11
N LEU A 221 -14.62 4.06 12.49
CA LEU A 221 -15.22 3.18 11.48
C LEU A 221 -15.50 1.77 12.02
N ASN A 222 -15.24 1.48 13.31
CA ASN A 222 -15.32 0.15 13.91
C ASN A 222 -14.48 -0.88 13.11
N LEU A 223 -13.24 -0.53 12.75
CA LEU A 223 -12.31 -1.45 12.09
C LEU A 223 -11.73 -2.42 13.12
N ASP A 224 -12.58 -3.29 13.67
CA ASP A 224 -12.27 -4.16 14.80
C ASP A 224 -11.28 -5.28 14.44
N ASN A 225 -11.09 -5.54 13.14
CA ASN A 225 -10.15 -6.52 12.61
C ASN A 225 -8.85 -5.87 12.10
N THR A 226 -8.63 -4.59 12.41
CA THR A 226 -7.42 -3.86 12.01
C THR A 226 -6.61 -3.49 13.23
N THR A 227 -5.32 -3.78 13.19
CA THR A 227 -4.38 -3.49 14.27
C THR A 227 -3.14 -2.75 13.76
N PHE A 228 -2.51 -2.03 14.68
CA PHE A 228 -1.26 -1.29 14.41
C PHE A 228 -0.16 -1.77 15.37
N PRO A 229 0.43 -2.98 15.16
CA PRO A 229 1.46 -3.51 16.04
C PRO A 229 2.77 -2.71 15.88
N VAL A 230 3.37 -2.33 17.01
CA VAL A 230 4.64 -1.59 17.02
C VAL A 230 5.85 -2.53 17.13
N SER A 231 5.63 -3.80 17.45
CA SER A 231 6.63 -4.87 17.52
C SER A 231 5.94 -6.24 17.51
N GLY A 232 6.72 -7.30 17.38
CA GLY A 232 6.28 -8.69 17.39
C GLY A 232 6.41 -9.35 16.01
N ILE A 233 6.51 -10.68 16.04
CA ILE A 233 6.66 -11.50 14.83
C ILE A 233 5.33 -12.12 14.38
N THR A 234 4.37 -12.29 15.30
CA THR A 234 3.11 -12.99 15.06
C THR A 234 2.01 -12.06 14.55
N MET A 235 0.98 -12.65 13.96
CA MET A 235 -0.26 -11.98 13.57
C MET A 235 -1.45 -12.57 14.37
N PRO A 236 -2.59 -11.84 14.46
CA PRO A 236 -3.84 -12.40 14.97
C PRO A 236 -4.30 -13.61 14.14
N ASP A 237 -4.92 -14.60 14.79
CA ASP A 237 -5.59 -15.70 14.09
C ASP A 237 -7.03 -15.34 13.68
N PRO A 238 -7.53 -15.90 12.56
CA PRO A 238 -6.82 -16.77 11.60
C PRO A 238 -6.03 -15.96 10.55
N HIS A 239 -4.83 -16.44 10.20
CA HIS A 239 -3.99 -15.82 9.17
C HIS A 239 -3.23 -16.88 8.35
N PRO A 240 -2.87 -16.62 7.09
CA PRO A 240 -2.05 -17.52 6.30
C PRO A 240 -0.57 -17.32 6.63
N LYS A 241 0.25 -18.29 6.29
CA LYS A 241 1.70 -18.10 6.18
C LYS A 241 2.01 -17.18 5.00
N GLY A 242 3.01 -16.32 5.15
CA GLY A 242 3.49 -15.43 4.10
C GLY A 242 4.81 -15.89 3.53
N TYR A 243 4.96 -15.86 2.21
CA TYR A 243 6.10 -16.43 1.51
C TYR A 243 6.86 -15.37 0.73
N PHE A 244 8.19 -15.46 0.74
CA PHE A 244 9.03 -14.68 -0.17
C PHE A 244 9.40 -15.54 -1.38
N ILE A 245 9.10 -15.02 -2.59
CA ILE A 245 9.34 -15.75 -3.84
C ILE A 245 10.30 -14.92 -4.69
N GLY A 246 11.56 -15.35 -4.76
CA GLY A 246 12.60 -14.66 -5.52
C GLY A 246 13.95 -15.36 -5.38
N ASP A 247 15.02 -14.68 -5.81
CA ASP A 247 16.41 -15.17 -5.72
C ASP A 247 16.98 -15.17 -4.30
N PHE A 248 16.18 -14.77 -3.32
CA PHE A 248 16.52 -14.86 -1.91
C PHE A 248 16.47 -16.32 -1.44
N ASN A 249 17.29 -16.61 -0.47
CA ASN A 249 17.60 -17.92 0.11
C ASN A 249 16.42 -18.93 0.00
N PRO A 250 16.54 -20.00 -0.83
CA PRO A 250 15.48 -20.99 -0.99
C PRO A 250 15.20 -21.81 0.29
N ASP A 251 16.01 -21.63 1.35
CA ASP A 251 15.86 -22.36 2.61
C ASP A 251 14.81 -21.71 3.54
N TYR A 252 14.24 -20.53 3.19
CA TYR A 252 13.20 -19.86 3.97
C TYR A 252 12.01 -19.48 3.11
N PRO A 253 11.17 -20.45 2.71
CA PRO A 253 9.97 -20.13 1.94
C PRO A 253 8.96 -19.34 2.76
N GLU A 254 8.84 -19.57 4.08
CA GLU A 254 7.97 -18.84 4.99
C GLU A 254 8.72 -17.63 5.57
N PHE A 255 8.11 -16.45 5.49
CA PHE A 255 8.76 -15.19 5.79
C PHE A 255 7.94 -14.29 6.75
N SER A 256 6.67 -14.57 6.94
CA SER A 256 5.77 -13.67 7.69
C SER A 256 6.05 -13.63 9.19
N GLU A 257 6.60 -14.70 9.75
CA GLU A 257 6.94 -14.82 11.18
C GLU A 257 8.47 -14.81 11.43
N HIS A 258 9.25 -14.40 10.42
CA HIS A 258 10.70 -14.36 10.52
C HIS A 258 11.23 -13.07 11.12
N PHE A 259 10.54 -11.95 10.88
CA PHE A 259 10.98 -10.62 11.30
C PHE A 259 10.11 -10.02 12.39
N ASP A 260 10.72 -9.31 13.35
CA ASP A 260 9.97 -8.38 14.17
C ASP A 260 9.48 -7.21 13.32
N ILE A 261 8.18 -6.87 13.39
CA ILE A 261 7.56 -5.86 12.54
C ILE A 261 7.97 -4.41 12.88
N SER A 262 8.69 -4.21 13.97
CA SER A 262 9.09 -2.88 14.47
C SER A 262 9.90 -2.05 13.47
N TRP A 263 10.58 -2.70 12.52
CA TRP A 263 11.28 -1.99 11.45
C TRP A 263 10.33 -1.26 10.50
N ALA A 264 9.10 -1.73 10.33
CA ALA A 264 8.14 -1.14 9.41
C ALA A 264 7.30 -0.02 10.03
N GLN A 265 6.90 -0.14 11.31
CA GLN A 265 6.11 0.84 12.08
C GLN A 265 5.20 1.73 11.22
N ALA A 266 5.41 3.07 11.24
CA ALA A 266 4.60 4.04 10.49
C ALA A 266 4.60 3.78 8.97
N ALA A 267 5.61 3.07 8.44
CA ALA A 267 5.73 2.80 7.02
C ALA A 267 4.98 1.53 6.55
N GLY A 268 4.62 0.58 7.48
CA GLY A 268 4.11 -0.69 6.97
C GLY A 268 3.59 -1.71 7.97
N CYS A 269 3.41 -1.39 9.25
CA CYS A 269 3.16 -2.40 10.29
C CYS A 269 1.72 -2.91 10.40
N ALA A 270 0.74 -2.22 9.83
CA ALA A 270 -0.67 -2.55 10.06
C ALA A 270 -1.02 -3.95 9.55
N ILE A 271 -1.93 -4.60 10.28
CA ILE A 271 -2.56 -5.88 9.94
C ILE A 271 -4.05 -5.61 9.82
N SER A 272 -4.69 -6.18 8.80
CA SER A 272 -6.12 -5.98 8.56
C SER A 272 -6.73 -7.18 7.84
N ASN A 273 -7.99 -7.09 7.48
CA ASN A 273 -8.67 -7.99 6.57
C ASN A 273 -9.25 -7.22 5.37
N ILE A 274 -9.81 -7.94 4.40
CA ILE A 274 -10.31 -7.36 3.16
C ILE A 274 -11.50 -6.41 3.38
N TYR A 275 -12.31 -6.63 4.42
CA TYR A 275 -13.51 -5.86 4.71
C TYR A 275 -13.17 -4.53 5.38
N ASP A 276 -12.32 -4.55 6.41
CA ASP A 276 -11.87 -3.34 7.09
C ASP A 276 -11.10 -2.42 6.13
N LEU A 277 -10.26 -3.01 5.24
CA LEU A 277 -9.56 -2.23 4.21
C LEU A 277 -10.51 -1.59 3.22
N LYS A 278 -11.58 -2.30 2.80
CA LYS A 278 -12.65 -1.73 1.96
C LYS A 278 -13.27 -0.51 2.64
N ASP A 279 -13.71 -0.67 3.89
CA ASP A 279 -14.40 0.40 4.62
C ASP A 279 -13.45 1.60 4.85
N PHE A 280 -12.19 1.34 5.18
CA PHE A 280 -11.19 2.39 5.33
C PHE A 280 -10.92 3.14 4.02
N VAL A 281 -10.70 2.44 2.89
CA VAL A 281 -10.36 3.13 1.63
C VAL A 281 -11.55 3.93 1.08
N ILE A 282 -12.78 3.47 1.28
CA ILE A 282 -13.99 4.24 0.94
C ILE A 282 -14.06 5.50 1.80
N ALA A 283 -13.93 5.38 3.12
CA ALA A 283 -13.98 6.51 4.05
C ALA A 283 -12.86 7.53 3.78
N MET A 284 -11.66 7.03 3.46
CA MET A 284 -10.53 7.87 3.09
C MET A 284 -10.78 8.68 1.81
N ASN A 285 -11.47 8.11 0.82
CA ASN A 285 -11.75 8.75 -0.45
C ASN A 285 -12.90 9.75 -0.37
N ASN A 286 -13.96 9.43 0.37
CA ASN A 286 -15.16 10.28 0.47
C ASN A 286 -15.04 11.44 1.47
N GLY A 287 -13.85 11.66 2.04
CA GLY A 287 -13.59 12.77 2.97
C GLY A 287 -14.11 12.56 4.40
N TYR A 288 -14.44 11.33 4.80
CA TYR A 288 -14.94 11.05 6.15
C TYR A 288 -14.04 11.59 7.27
N TYR A 289 -12.74 11.59 7.06
CA TYR A 289 -11.75 11.95 8.07
C TYR A 289 -11.34 13.42 8.06
N LEU A 290 -11.61 14.16 6.98
CA LEU A 290 -11.04 15.47 6.71
C LEU A 290 -12.11 16.48 6.30
N SER A 291 -11.80 17.78 6.43
CA SER A 291 -12.59 18.83 5.80
C SER A 291 -12.56 18.72 4.28
N ASP A 292 -13.62 19.20 3.61
CA ASP A 292 -13.71 19.19 2.13
C ASP A 292 -12.50 19.87 1.47
N SER A 293 -12.03 20.97 2.06
CA SER A 293 -10.88 21.72 1.55
C SER A 293 -9.60 20.90 1.60
N LEU A 294 -9.33 20.22 2.73
CA LEU A 294 -8.12 19.42 2.88
C LEU A 294 -8.19 18.11 2.10
N GLN A 295 -9.39 17.48 2.01
CA GLN A 295 -9.59 16.34 1.15
C GLN A 295 -9.33 16.69 -0.33
N ASN A 296 -9.77 17.86 -0.79
CA ASN A 296 -9.47 18.33 -2.14
C ASN A 296 -7.97 18.54 -2.36
N ILE A 297 -7.26 19.11 -1.39
CA ILE A 297 -5.79 19.23 -1.45
C ILE A 297 -5.17 17.83 -1.51
N ARG A 298 -5.58 16.90 -0.65
CA ARG A 298 -5.08 15.52 -0.61
C ARG A 298 -5.10 14.85 -1.97
N ILE A 299 -6.18 14.97 -2.72
CA ILE A 299 -6.38 14.27 -4.00
C ILE A 299 -5.73 15.00 -5.18
N ASN A 300 -5.67 16.34 -5.14
CA ASN A 300 -5.29 17.15 -6.30
C ASN A 300 -3.84 17.67 -6.29
N HIS A 301 -3.12 17.62 -5.18
CA HIS A 301 -1.69 17.90 -5.14
C HIS A 301 -0.91 16.66 -5.64
N ARG A 302 -0.89 16.49 -6.96
CA ARG A 302 -0.37 15.30 -7.65
C ARG A 302 1.06 15.50 -8.09
N VAL A 303 1.94 14.60 -7.68
CA VAL A 303 3.32 14.51 -8.18
C VAL A 303 3.40 13.34 -9.16
N GLN A 304 3.93 13.58 -10.35
CA GLN A 304 4.02 12.57 -11.39
C GLN A 304 5.06 11.49 -11.01
N VAL A 305 4.62 10.24 -11.03
CA VAL A 305 5.47 9.05 -10.84
C VAL A 305 5.92 8.50 -12.20
N ASN A 306 4.97 8.36 -13.12
CA ASN A 306 5.19 7.99 -14.53
C ASN A 306 4.05 8.55 -15.39
N ASP A 307 3.95 8.14 -16.66
CA ASP A 307 2.98 8.70 -17.62
C ASP A 307 1.52 8.57 -17.17
N PHE A 308 1.19 7.59 -16.32
CA PHE A 308 -0.21 7.26 -15.94
C PHE A 308 -0.46 7.31 -14.44
N VAL A 309 0.60 7.34 -13.61
CA VAL A 309 0.50 7.22 -12.16
C VAL A 309 1.03 8.49 -11.50
N TYR A 310 0.29 9.00 -10.55
CA TYR A 310 0.66 10.09 -9.66
C TYR A 310 0.75 9.60 -8.22
N TYR A 311 1.58 10.26 -7.42
CA TYR A 311 1.50 10.18 -5.98
C TYR A 311 0.93 11.50 -5.45
N THR A 312 0.02 11.40 -4.49
CA THR A 312 -0.62 12.55 -3.86
C THR A 312 -0.20 12.64 -2.40
N ILE A 313 -0.97 13.32 -1.56
CA ILE A 313 -0.70 13.34 -0.12
C ILE A 313 -1.09 12.00 0.51
N GLY A 314 -0.10 11.11 0.61
CA GLY A 314 -0.19 9.83 1.28
C GLY A 314 -0.79 8.67 0.46
N GLY A 315 -0.82 8.76 -0.89
CA GLY A 315 -1.29 7.64 -1.69
C GLY A 315 -1.06 7.80 -3.19
N PHE A 316 -1.23 6.71 -3.93
CA PHE A 316 -1.19 6.68 -5.38
C PHE A 316 -2.54 7.08 -5.98
N TYR A 317 -2.49 7.78 -7.11
CA TYR A 317 -3.65 8.16 -7.91
C TYR A 317 -3.44 7.78 -9.39
N PHE A 318 -4.39 7.06 -9.97
CA PHE A 318 -4.43 6.73 -11.39
C PHE A 318 -5.86 6.41 -11.83
N GLU A 319 -6.26 6.81 -13.04
CA GLU A 319 -7.57 6.49 -13.67
C GLU A 319 -8.80 6.70 -12.76
N GLY A 320 -8.76 7.72 -11.89
CA GLY A 320 -9.83 8.01 -10.94
C GLY A 320 -9.78 7.21 -9.64
N TYR A 321 -8.85 6.27 -9.50
CA TYR A 321 -8.62 5.51 -8.26
C TYR A 321 -7.60 6.21 -7.37
N PHE A 322 -7.92 6.33 -6.09
CA PHE A 322 -6.98 6.73 -5.04
C PHE A 322 -6.87 5.65 -3.99
N GLY A 323 -5.65 5.33 -3.61
CA GLY A 323 -5.36 4.29 -2.64
C GLY A 323 -3.86 4.01 -2.53
N HIS A 324 -3.50 2.81 -2.13
CA HIS A 324 -2.10 2.42 -2.00
C HIS A 324 -1.91 0.92 -2.25
N GLY A 325 -0.72 0.54 -2.65
CA GLY A 325 -0.23 -0.84 -2.61
C GLY A 325 0.63 -1.08 -1.38
N GLY A 326 0.81 -2.32 -0.99
CA GLY A 326 1.65 -2.69 0.14
C GLY A 326 2.45 -3.95 -0.13
N ASP A 327 3.75 -3.86 0.10
CA ASP A 327 4.67 -4.99 0.11
C ASP A 327 5.33 -5.06 1.50
N ILE A 328 5.30 -6.21 2.12
CA ILE A 328 5.85 -6.46 3.46
C ILE A 328 6.20 -7.95 3.57
N ALA A 329 7.01 -8.33 4.55
CA ALA A 329 7.42 -9.71 4.78
C ALA A 329 6.32 -10.74 4.48
N GLY A 330 6.47 -11.46 3.36
CA GLY A 330 5.58 -12.52 2.93
C GLY A 330 4.23 -12.11 2.32
N PHE A 331 3.92 -10.82 2.20
CA PHE A 331 2.62 -10.35 1.71
C PHE A 331 2.77 -9.21 0.70
N SER A 332 1.87 -9.21 -0.28
CA SER A 332 1.64 -8.07 -1.17
C SER A 332 0.15 -7.74 -1.22
N SER A 333 -0.21 -6.46 -1.21
CA SER A 333 -1.60 -6.02 -1.14
C SER A 333 -1.87 -4.76 -1.95
N ALA A 334 -3.14 -4.48 -2.21
CA ALA A 334 -3.61 -3.22 -2.77
C ALA A 334 -5.02 -2.92 -2.26
N MET A 335 -5.28 -1.65 -1.97
CA MET A 335 -6.61 -1.12 -1.71
C MET A 335 -6.80 0.18 -2.47
N PHE A 336 -7.80 0.25 -3.32
CA PHE A 336 -8.12 1.42 -4.15
C PHE A 336 -9.62 1.64 -4.24
N HIS A 337 -10.01 2.90 -4.26
CA HIS A 337 -11.40 3.29 -4.49
C HIS A 337 -11.48 4.42 -5.52
N SER A 338 -12.47 4.37 -6.39
CA SER A 338 -12.84 5.44 -7.30
C SER A 338 -14.21 6.00 -6.93
N MET A 339 -14.24 7.26 -6.53
CA MET A 339 -15.48 7.97 -6.23
C MET A 339 -16.34 8.14 -7.49
N GLU A 340 -15.72 8.41 -8.64
CA GLU A 340 -16.41 8.61 -9.91
C GLU A 340 -17.10 7.33 -10.39
N LYS A 341 -16.42 6.20 -10.25
CA LYS A 341 -16.91 4.87 -10.70
C LYS A 341 -17.70 4.15 -9.60
N ASN A 342 -17.76 4.71 -8.38
CA ASN A 342 -18.26 4.06 -7.18
C ASN A 342 -17.78 2.60 -7.08
N CYS A 343 -16.45 2.42 -7.24
CA CYS A 343 -15.83 1.10 -7.31
C CYS A 343 -14.69 0.99 -6.35
N THR A 344 -14.70 -0.07 -5.53
CA THR A 344 -13.62 -0.43 -4.61
C THR A 344 -12.99 -1.74 -5.03
N ILE A 345 -11.67 -1.78 -5.07
CA ILE A 345 -10.88 -2.98 -5.38
C ILE A 345 -9.89 -3.18 -4.24
N VAL A 346 -9.97 -4.35 -3.59
CA VAL A 346 -9.01 -4.80 -2.58
C VAL A 346 -8.53 -6.19 -2.96
N LEU A 347 -7.22 -6.35 -3.04
CA LEU A 347 -6.64 -7.67 -3.30
C LEU A 347 -5.29 -7.83 -2.60
N TRP A 348 -4.95 -9.08 -2.25
CA TRP A 348 -3.70 -9.41 -1.61
C TRP A 348 -3.26 -10.84 -1.89
N TYR A 349 -1.97 -11.06 -1.77
CA TYR A 349 -1.30 -12.35 -1.90
C TYR A 349 -0.56 -12.65 -0.60
N ASN A 350 -0.54 -13.91 -0.20
CA ASN A 350 0.36 -14.37 0.86
C ASN A 350 1.75 -14.70 0.28
N SER A 351 2.18 -13.89 -0.64
CA SER A 351 3.49 -13.98 -1.28
C SER A 351 4.00 -12.57 -1.60
N LEU A 352 5.28 -12.35 -1.37
CA LEU A 352 5.98 -11.18 -1.86
C LEU A 352 6.76 -11.56 -3.12
N LEU A 353 6.33 -11.01 -4.26
CA LEU A 353 6.91 -11.25 -5.58
C LEU A 353 7.08 -9.91 -6.30
N ASN A 354 8.30 -9.61 -6.75
CA ASN A 354 8.61 -8.32 -7.38
C ASN A 354 7.94 -8.12 -8.75
N GLU A 355 7.64 -9.20 -9.47
CA GLU A 355 7.17 -9.15 -10.86
C GLU A 355 5.67 -8.88 -10.99
N VAL A 356 4.85 -9.32 -10.02
CA VAL A 356 3.38 -9.21 -10.09
C VAL A 356 2.85 -8.63 -8.79
N ARG A 357 2.64 -7.31 -8.77
CA ARG A 357 2.10 -6.61 -7.61
C ARG A 357 0.59 -6.44 -7.70
N PRO A 358 -0.15 -6.57 -6.59
CA PRO A 358 -1.60 -6.35 -6.54
C PRO A 358 -2.03 -5.00 -7.13
N MET A 359 -1.28 -3.94 -6.87
CA MET A 359 -1.59 -2.60 -7.40
C MET A 359 -1.69 -2.56 -8.93
N HIS A 360 -0.88 -3.34 -9.65
CA HIS A 360 -0.91 -3.38 -11.11
C HIS A 360 -2.17 -4.07 -11.64
N GLN A 361 -2.85 -4.90 -10.83
CA GLN A 361 -4.06 -5.60 -11.23
C GLN A 361 -5.31 -4.71 -11.14
N VAL A 362 -5.24 -3.60 -10.41
CA VAL A 362 -6.38 -2.67 -10.27
C VAL A 362 -6.84 -2.14 -11.62
N LEU A 363 -5.91 -1.72 -12.48
CA LEU A 363 -6.24 -1.25 -13.85
C LEU A 363 -6.84 -2.36 -14.72
N LYS A 364 -6.31 -3.58 -14.62
CA LYS A 364 -6.85 -4.73 -15.34
C LYS A 364 -8.27 -5.08 -14.89
N PHE A 365 -8.55 -4.99 -13.60
CA PHE A 365 -9.89 -5.20 -13.06
C PHE A 365 -10.82 -4.08 -13.50
N ASP A 366 -10.35 -2.83 -13.48
CA ASP A 366 -11.10 -1.68 -13.98
C ASP A 366 -11.51 -1.86 -15.46
N GLU A 367 -10.57 -2.27 -16.31
CA GLU A 367 -10.85 -2.56 -17.72
C GLU A 367 -11.91 -3.64 -17.89
N ILE A 368 -11.87 -4.70 -17.09
CA ILE A 368 -12.88 -5.79 -17.14
C ILE A 368 -14.25 -5.29 -16.69
N ILE A 369 -14.30 -4.48 -15.62
CA ILE A 369 -15.55 -4.02 -15.00
C ILE A 369 -16.21 -2.93 -15.85
N PHE A 370 -15.42 -2.01 -16.39
CA PHE A 370 -15.89 -0.81 -17.06
C PHE A 370 -15.61 -0.82 -18.56
N CYS A 371 -15.48 -2.02 -19.16
CA CYS A 371 -15.24 -2.24 -20.59
C CYS A 371 -15.56 -0.98 -21.42
N LYS A 372 -14.51 -0.25 -21.87
CA LYS A 372 -14.74 0.90 -22.75
C LYS A 372 -15.36 0.35 -24.02
N GLU A 373 -16.67 0.62 -24.25
CA GLU A 373 -17.25 0.41 -25.56
C GLU A 373 -16.38 1.19 -26.54
N GLU A 374 -15.67 0.52 -27.44
CA GLU A 374 -15.03 1.19 -28.56
C GLU A 374 -16.13 1.86 -29.38
N ASN A 375 -16.16 3.20 -29.37
CA ASN A 375 -17.00 4.01 -30.27
C ASN A 375 -16.46 3.96 -31.70
#